data_ecc0925da15f946f2a02b6e75e8eb2e6
#
_entry.id   ecc0925da15f946f2a02b6e75e8eb2e6
#
_cell.length_a   1.000
_cell.length_b   1.000
_cell.length_c   1.000
_cell.angle_alpha   90.00
_cell.angle_beta   90.00
_cell.angle_gamma   90.00
#
_symmetry.space_group_name_H-M   'P 1'
#
loop_
_entity.id
_entity.type
_entity.pdbx_description
1 polymer ?
#
loop_
_entity_poly.entity_id
_entity_poly.type
_entity_poly.pdbx_seq_one_letter_code
_entity_poly.pdbx_strand_id
1 'polypeptide(L)'
;MTRRVTGYTAEVTVSDGQRSATLGGVVVRNRRLALLWLRRQALRLANSHGLPLAPEPVRLPAGDVRTVHFHGAHAPEALRRWATHGPCQDHAIRALEAGFPALFTVLDPAVGLSLTLAGWRGSPADR
;
A
#
# COMPACT_ATOMS: atom_id res chain seq x y z
N MET A 1 26.16 2.02 22.83
CA MET A 1 24.89 2.76 22.78
C MET A 1 24.14 2.44 21.51
N THR A 2 22.89 2.16 21.67
CA THR A 2 22.06 1.80 20.53
C THR A 2 21.57 3.05 19.83
N ARG A 3 21.88 3.17 18.56
CA ARG A 3 21.32 4.23 17.76
C ARG A 3 19.87 3.88 17.43
N ARG A 4 18.97 4.74 17.79
CA ARG A 4 17.58 4.56 17.40
C ARG A 4 17.42 4.95 15.94
N VAL A 5 17.07 3.99 15.13
CA VAL A 5 16.76 4.27 13.74
C VAL A 5 15.30 4.69 13.69
N THR A 6 15.07 5.96 13.42
CA THR A 6 13.72 6.45 13.21
C THR A 6 13.39 6.23 11.74
N GLY A 7 12.70 5.15 11.47
CA GLY A 7 12.27 4.84 10.12
C GLY A 7 10.77 4.70 10.07
N TYR A 8 10.28 4.59 8.85
CA TYR A 8 8.88 4.33 8.58
C TYR A 8 8.78 3.09 7.72
N THR A 9 7.76 2.29 7.97
CA THR A 9 7.46 1.11 7.17
C THR A 9 6.18 1.38 6.41
N ALA A 10 6.15 0.96 5.15
CA ALA A 10 4.94 1.00 4.34
C ALA A 10 4.77 -0.36 3.68
N GLU A 11 3.55 -0.85 3.63
CA GLU A 11 3.30 -2.14 2.99
C GLU A 11 1.89 -2.21 2.44
N VAL A 12 1.70 -3.15 1.53
CA VAL A 12 0.41 -3.46 0.95
C VAL A 12 0.09 -4.91 1.25
N THR A 13 -1.08 -5.15 1.84
CA THR A 13 -1.54 -6.50 2.16
C THR A 13 -2.88 -6.75 1.51
N VAL A 14 -3.17 -8.01 1.28
CA VAL A 14 -4.44 -8.45 0.72
C VAL A 14 -5.02 -9.54 1.62
N SER A 15 -6.34 -9.54 1.74
CA SER A 15 -7.04 -10.53 2.57
C SER A 15 -8.33 -10.95 1.91
N ASP A 16 -8.67 -12.23 2.05
CA ASP A 16 -9.95 -12.77 1.61
C ASP A 16 -10.90 -13.02 2.77
N GLY A 17 -10.57 -12.50 3.94
CA GLY A 17 -11.35 -12.70 5.16
C GLY A 17 -10.87 -13.86 6.01
N GLN A 18 -10.12 -14.79 5.45
CA GLN A 18 -9.58 -15.94 6.19
C GLN A 18 -8.06 -15.95 6.18
N ARG A 19 -7.48 -15.54 5.07
CA ARG A 19 -6.04 -15.49 4.91
C ARG A 19 -5.63 -14.11 4.47
N SER A 20 -4.45 -13.71 4.88
CA SER A 20 -3.88 -12.45 4.42
C SER A 20 -2.46 -12.70 3.94
N ALA A 21 -2.02 -11.89 3.01
CA ALA A 21 -0.69 -11.98 2.45
C ALA A 21 -0.16 -10.58 2.21
N THR A 22 1.13 -10.41 2.38
CA THR A 22 1.79 -9.14 2.06
C THR A 22 2.20 -9.16 0.60
N LEU A 23 1.76 -8.17 -0.15
CA LEU A 23 2.13 -8.03 -1.55
C LEU A 23 3.51 -7.40 -1.72
N GLY A 24 3.91 -6.61 -0.76
CA GLY A 24 5.23 -5.99 -0.75
C GLY A 24 5.29 -4.90 0.29
N GLY A 25 6.49 -4.41 0.57
CA GLY A 25 6.69 -3.36 1.54
C GLY A 25 8.07 -2.74 1.43
N VAL A 26 8.26 -1.66 2.16
CA VAL A 26 9.52 -0.92 2.15
C VAL A 26 9.73 -0.28 3.52
N VAL A 27 11.00 -0.11 3.89
CA VAL A 27 11.37 0.67 5.07
C VAL A 27 12.11 1.90 4.57
N VAL A 28 11.64 3.07 4.96
CA VAL A 28 12.19 4.34 4.52
C VAL A 28 12.45 5.23 5.72
N ARG A 29 13.23 6.28 5.53
CA ARG A 29 13.72 7.09 6.64
C ARG A 29 12.77 8.22 7.07
N ASN A 30 11.77 8.56 6.26
CA ASN A 30 10.83 9.61 6.67
C ASN A 30 9.43 9.35 6.13
N ARG A 31 8.47 10.06 6.71
CA ARG A 31 7.06 9.84 6.38
C ARG A 31 6.70 10.21 4.95
N ARG A 32 7.38 11.20 4.40
CA ARG A 32 7.11 11.60 3.00
C ARG A 32 7.46 10.49 2.03
N LEU A 33 8.57 9.81 2.27
CA LEU A 33 8.96 8.69 1.42
C LEU A 33 8.00 7.52 1.58
N ALA A 34 7.53 7.28 2.81
CA ALA A 34 6.54 6.23 3.04
C ALA A 34 5.26 6.52 2.26
N LEU A 35 4.76 7.74 2.35
CA LEU A 35 3.54 8.12 1.65
C LEU A 35 3.72 8.12 0.14
N LEU A 36 4.86 8.59 -0.34
CA LEU A 36 5.18 8.59 -1.76
C LEU A 36 5.16 7.16 -2.32
N TRP A 37 5.76 6.24 -1.57
CA TRP A 37 5.76 4.82 -1.96
C TRP A 37 4.33 4.26 -2.01
N LEU A 38 3.51 4.55 -0.99
CA LEU A 38 2.12 4.08 -0.94
C LEU A 38 1.31 4.62 -2.13
N ARG A 39 1.48 5.91 -2.44
CA ARG A 39 0.79 6.51 -3.60
C ARG A 39 1.21 5.83 -4.90
N ARG A 40 2.50 5.60 -5.05
CA ARG A 40 3.02 4.92 -6.23
C ARG A 40 2.43 3.52 -6.37
N GLN A 41 2.37 2.77 -5.25
CA GLN A 41 1.82 1.43 -5.30
C GLN A 41 0.32 1.45 -5.57
N ALA A 42 -0.42 2.40 -5.01
CA ALA A 42 -1.84 2.54 -5.29
C ALA A 42 -2.08 2.76 -6.78
N LEU A 43 -1.30 3.62 -7.41
CA LEU A 43 -1.44 3.90 -8.84
C LEU A 43 -1.04 2.69 -9.69
N ARG A 44 0.03 1.99 -9.30
CA ARG A 44 0.43 0.76 -10.01
C ARG A 44 -0.67 -0.29 -9.96
N LEU A 45 -1.25 -0.51 -8.80
CA LEU A 45 -2.32 -1.48 -8.63
C LEU A 45 -3.55 -1.08 -9.43
N ALA A 46 -3.90 0.20 -9.40
CA ALA A 46 -5.04 0.69 -10.16
C ALA A 46 -4.82 0.54 -11.68
N ASN A 47 -3.62 0.84 -12.14
CA ASN A 47 -3.32 0.83 -13.57
C ASN A 47 -3.06 -0.57 -14.12
N SER A 48 -2.90 -1.58 -13.25
CA SER A 48 -2.75 -2.96 -13.69
C SER A 48 -4.07 -3.67 -13.90
N HIS A 49 -5.19 -3.00 -13.58
CA HIS A 49 -6.52 -3.57 -13.75
C HIS A 49 -6.77 -3.94 -15.21
N GLY A 50 -7.25 -5.15 -15.43
CA GLY A 50 -7.57 -5.62 -16.76
C GLY A 50 -6.37 -6.13 -17.55
N LEU A 51 -5.15 -6.00 -17.03
CA LEU A 51 -3.99 -6.55 -17.70
C LEU A 51 -3.92 -8.06 -17.47
N PRO A 52 -3.60 -8.84 -18.50
CA PRO A 52 -3.44 -10.27 -18.31
C PRO A 52 -2.28 -10.55 -17.36
N LEU A 53 -2.41 -11.61 -16.58
CA LEU A 53 -1.32 -12.06 -15.74
C LEU A 53 -0.16 -12.47 -16.64
N ALA A 54 1.01 -11.95 -16.35
CA ALA A 54 2.20 -12.36 -17.09
C ALA A 54 2.43 -13.85 -16.87
N PRO A 55 2.64 -14.64 -17.93
CA PRO A 55 2.88 -16.08 -17.79
C PRO A 55 4.19 -16.40 -17.09
N GLU A 56 5.10 -15.45 -17.02
CA GLU A 56 6.38 -15.64 -16.37
C GLU A 56 6.56 -14.63 -15.25
N PRO A 57 7.33 -14.98 -14.21
CA PRO A 57 7.60 -14.02 -13.16
C PRO A 57 8.35 -12.83 -13.73
N VAL A 58 7.71 -11.67 -13.70
CA VAL A 58 8.33 -10.43 -14.09
C VAL A 58 9.18 -9.95 -12.92
N ARG A 59 10.44 -9.64 -13.21
CA ARG A 59 11.31 -9.08 -12.18
C ARG A 59 10.79 -7.68 -11.84
N LEU A 60 10.28 -7.53 -10.62
CA LEU A 60 9.80 -6.25 -10.15
C LEU A 60 10.97 -5.39 -9.69
N PRO A 61 10.91 -4.06 -9.92
CA PRO A 61 11.87 -3.16 -9.29
C PRO A 61 11.84 -3.32 -7.78
N ALA A 62 12.97 -3.05 -7.14
CA ALA A 62 13.07 -3.15 -5.69
C ALA A 62 12.01 -2.29 -5.02
N GLY A 63 11.27 -2.87 -4.08
CA GLY A 63 10.24 -2.17 -3.32
C GLY A 63 8.86 -2.13 -3.94
N ASP A 64 8.71 -2.52 -5.20
CA ASP A 64 7.38 -2.53 -5.81
C ASP A 64 6.60 -3.77 -5.38
N VAL A 65 5.28 -3.59 -5.23
CA VAL A 65 4.40 -4.67 -4.82
C VAL A 65 3.99 -5.51 -6.01
N ARG A 66 3.58 -6.74 -5.71
CA ARG A 66 2.93 -7.59 -6.71
C ARG A 66 1.56 -6.99 -7.04
N THR A 67 1.20 -7.07 -8.31
CA THR A 67 -0.10 -6.58 -8.73
C THR A 67 -1.17 -7.63 -8.46
N VAL A 68 -2.42 -7.15 -8.29
CA VAL A 68 -3.57 -8.02 -8.14
C VAL A 68 -4.56 -7.73 -9.25
N HIS A 69 -5.33 -8.74 -9.60
CA HIS A 69 -6.36 -8.61 -10.61
C HIS A 69 -7.69 -8.29 -9.93
N PHE A 70 -8.23 -7.11 -10.19
CA PHE A 70 -9.52 -6.72 -9.66
C PHE A 70 -10.64 -7.14 -10.59
N HIS A 71 -11.80 -7.46 -10.01
CA HIS A 71 -12.96 -7.96 -10.76
C HIS A 71 -13.92 -6.86 -11.17
N GLY A 72 -13.53 -5.61 -11.04
CA GLY A 72 -14.35 -4.49 -11.44
C GLY A 72 -13.54 -3.21 -11.34
N ALA A 73 -14.16 -2.10 -11.69
CA ALA A 73 -13.48 -0.80 -11.70
C ALA A 73 -13.50 -0.10 -10.35
N HIS A 74 -14.26 -0.60 -9.38
CA HIS A 74 -14.47 0.11 -8.11
C HIS A 74 -13.18 0.25 -7.30
N ALA A 75 -12.47 -0.85 -7.09
CA ALA A 75 -11.24 -0.80 -6.31
C ALA A 75 -10.13 -0.01 -7.00
N PRO A 76 -9.89 -0.20 -8.31
CA PRO A 76 -8.91 0.65 -9.01
C PRO A 76 -9.25 2.13 -8.94
N GLU A 77 -10.51 2.51 -9.09
CA GLU A 77 -10.91 3.91 -8.99
C GLU A 77 -10.70 4.47 -7.59
N ALA A 78 -11.01 3.68 -6.55
CA ALA A 78 -10.80 4.09 -5.18
C ALA A 78 -9.32 4.31 -4.88
N LEU A 79 -8.45 3.42 -5.38
CA LEU A 79 -7.01 3.56 -5.24
C LEU A 79 -6.51 4.82 -5.93
N ARG A 80 -6.97 5.05 -7.15
CA ARG A 80 -6.55 6.21 -7.94
C ARG A 80 -7.00 7.50 -7.28
N ARG A 81 -8.24 7.52 -6.80
CA ARG A 81 -8.79 8.68 -6.10
C ARG A 81 -8.01 8.98 -4.83
N TRP A 82 -7.74 7.97 -4.02
CA TRP A 82 -6.97 8.16 -2.79
C TRP A 82 -5.58 8.72 -3.10
N ALA A 83 -4.91 8.17 -4.10
CA ALA A 83 -3.54 8.56 -4.43
C ALA A 83 -3.43 10.01 -4.94
N THR A 84 -4.50 10.52 -5.54
CA THR A 84 -4.49 11.84 -6.16
C THR A 84 -5.28 12.90 -5.38
N HIS A 85 -5.95 12.51 -4.29
CA HIS A 85 -6.75 13.44 -3.50
C HIS A 85 -5.90 14.10 -2.43
N GLY A 86 -5.64 15.39 -2.58
CA GLY A 86 -4.79 16.14 -1.67
C GLY A 86 -5.17 16.02 -0.20
N PRO A 87 -6.45 16.27 0.16
CA PRO A 87 -6.87 16.14 1.56
C PRO A 87 -6.62 14.76 2.16
N CYS A 88 -6.80 13.68 1.40
CA CYS A 88 -6.50 12.34 1.89
C CYS A 88 -5.00 12.18 2.17
N GLN A 89 -4.16 12.72 1.30
CA GLN A 89 -2.71 12.64 1.47
C GLN A 89 -2.26 13.49 2.65
N ASP A 90 -2.83 14.67 2.83
CA ASP A 90 -2.54 15.52 3.99
C ASP A 90 -2.94 14.84 5.29
N HIS A 91 -4.09 14.17 5.30
CA HIS A 91 -4.54 13.44 6.47
C HIS A 91 -3.58 12.31 6.81
N ALA A 92 -3.11 11.57 5.81
CA ALA A 92 -2.16 10.48 6.02
C ALA A 92 -0.84 11.00 6.60
N ILE A 93 -0.32 12.10 6.08
CA ILE A 93 0.92 12.69 6.59
C ILE A 93 0.76 13.11 8.04
N ARG A 94 -0.37 13.75 8.38
CA ARG A 94 -0.63 14.19 9.75
C ARG A 94 -0.76 13.03 10.72
N ALA A 95 -1.37 11.93 10.28
CA ALA A 95 -1.46 10.72 11.09
C ALA A 95 -0.06 10.20 11.42
N LEU A 96 0.80 10.11 10.41
CA LEU A 96 2.18 9.65 10.61
C LEU A 96 2.97 10.60 11.52
N GLU A 97 2.77 11.90 11.37
CA GLU A 97 3.43 12.88 12.24
C GLU A 97 3.00 12.72 13.70
N ALA A 98 1.74 12.38 13.92
CA ALA A 98 1.20 12.20 15.27
C ALA A 98 1.52 10.83 15.87
N GLY A 99 2.22 9.97 15.12
CA GLY A 99 2.57 8.63 15.59
C GLY A 99 1.50 7.58 15.35
N PHE A 100 0.47 7.90 14.55
CA PHE A 100 -0.56 6.95 14.18
C PHE A 100 -0.29 6.35 12.82
N PRO A 101 -0.76 5.11 12.57
CA PRO A 101 -0.61 4.55 11.24
C PRO A 101 -1.52 5.26 10.24
N ALA A 102 -1.05 5.37 9.00
CA ALA A 102 -1.87 5.77 7.89
C ALA A 102 -2.38 4.50 7.22
N LEU A 103 -3.70 4.36 7.12
CA LEU A 103 -4.32 3.15 6.58
C LEU A 103 -5.33 3.53 5.51
N PHE A 104 -5.33 2.75 4.43
CA PHE A 104 -6.35 2.87 3.40
C PHE A 104 -6.70 1.48 2.88
N THR A 105 -7.98 1.13 2.95
CA THR A 105 -8.45 -0.19 2.54
C THR A 105 -9.46 -0.04 1.42
N VAL A 106 -9.32 -0.87 0.39
CA VAL A 106 -10.31 -0.97 -0.68
C VAL A 106 -10.84 -2.39 -0.71
N LEU A 107 -12.08 -2.53 -1.15
CA LEU A 107 -12.76 -3.82 -1.22
C LEU A 107 -13.05 -4.17 -2.67
N ASP A 108 -12.91 -5.45 -2.99
CA ASP A 108 -13.42 -6.03 -4.21
C ASP A 108 -14.52 -7.01 -3.82
N PRO A 109 -15.77 -6.53 -3.70
CA PRO A 109 -16.84 -7.35 -3.11
C PRO A 109 -17.22 -8.56 -3.96
N ALA A 110 -16.91 -8.53 -5.25
CA ALA A 110 -17.24 -9.66 -6.12
C ALA A 110 -16.55 -10.95 -5.69
N VAL A 111 -15.40 -10.85 -5.06
CA VAL A 111 -14.62 -12.02 -4.61
C VAL A 111 -14.28 -11.97 -3.13
N GLY A 112 -14.86 -11.03 -2.39
CA GLY A 112 -14.61 -10.92 -0.96
C GLY A 112 -13.17 -10.54 -0.63
N LEU A 113 -12.52 -9.79 -1.48
CA LEU A 113 -11.12 -9.42 -1.32
C LEU A 113 -11.01 -8.01 -0.74
N SER A 114 -10.12 -7.83 0.23
CA SER A 114 -9.77 -6.51 0.72
C SER A 114 -8.27 -6.28 0.53
N LEU A 115 -7.92 -5.06 0.18
CA LEU A 115 -6.53 -4.67 -0.03
C LEU A 115 -6.26 -3.44 0.83
N THR A 116 -5.21 -3.51 1.64
CA THR A 116 -4.88 -2.46 2.59
C THR A 116 -3.49 -1.92 2.31
N LEU A 117 -3.42 -0.60 2.19
CA LEU A 117 -2.17 0.14 2.15
C LEU A 117 -1.94 0.72 3.54
N ALA A 118 -0.80 0.43 4.12
CA ALA A 118 -0.50 0.84 5.49
C ALA A 118 0.89 1.43 5.58
N GLY A 119 1.00 2.53 6.34
CA GLY A 119 2.28 3.11 6.68
C GLY A 119 2.31 3.39 8.16
N TRP A 120 3.44 3.19 8.81
CA TRP A 120 3.59 3.48 10.23
C TRP A 120 5.03 3.77 10.56
N ARG A 121 5.22 4.41 11.70
CA ARG A 121 6.55 4.70 12.21
C ARG A 121 7.11 3.46 12.87
N GLY A 122 8.34 3.10 12.53
CA GLY A 122 9.01 1.96 13.11
C GLY A 122 9.25 0.86 12.09
N SER A 123 9.62 -0.31 12.58
CA SER A 123 9.97 -1.46 11.75
C SER A 123 8.73 -2.28 11.41
N PRO A 124 8.83 -3.22 10.46
CA PRO A 124 7.71 -4.12 10.17
C PRO A 124 7.21 -4.90 11.39
N ALA A 125 8.08 -5.15 12.36
CA ALA A 125 7.72 -5.87 13.57
C ALA A 125 6.90 -5.03 14.56
N ASP A 126 6.86 -3.72 14.38
CA ASP A 126 6.16 -2.80 15.29
C ASP A 126 4.69 -2.60 14.91
N ARG A 127 4.24 -3.36 13.99
CA ARG A 127 2.88 -3.30 13.49
C ARG A 127 1.84 -3.68 14.53
#